data_75b1ab1b41bad63a81bdbf8c279c717d
#
_entry.id   75b1ab1b41bad63a81bdbf8c279c717d
#
_cell.length_a   1.000
_cell.length_b   1.000
_cell.length_c   1.000
_cell.angle_alpha   90.00
_cell.angle_beta   90.00
_cell.angle_gamma   90.00
#
_symmetry.space_group_name_H-M   'P 1'
#
loop_
_entity.id
_entity.type
_entity.pdbx_description
1 polymer ?
#
loop_
_entity_poly.entity_id
_entity_poly.type
_entity_poly.pdbx_seq_one_letter_code
_entity_poly.pdbx_strand_id
1 'polypeptide(L)' 'MKKEPDFLTDWKIIDENKVRLIYSNGKELTVSKKDFDRTFITFVSSPPEVIEREFCNKGVETK' A
#
# COMPACT_ATOMS: atom_id res chain seq x y z
N MET A 1 -11.94 -22.09 -8.89
CA MET A 1 -12.26 -21.18 -8.00
C MET A 1 -11.67 -19.84 -8.24
N LYS A 2 -12.43 -18.87 -8.01
CA LYS A 2 -12.00 -17.55 -8.27
C LYS A 2 -11.49 -16.89 -7.08
N LYS A 3 -10.40 -16.22 -7.18
CA LYS A 3 -9.84 -15.54 -6.08
C LYS A 3 -10.18 -14.10 -6.13
N GLU A 4 -10.68 -13.57 -5.07
CA GLU A 4 -11.03 -12.17 -5.05
C GLU A 4 -9.80 -11.32 -4.90
N PRO A 5 -9.77 -10.17 -5.50
CA PRO A 5 -8.63 -9.29 -5.36
C PRO A 5 -8.53 -8.78 -3.93
N ASP A 6 -7.33 -8.59 -3.47
CA ASP A 6 -7.10 -8.06 -2.14
C ASP A 6 -7.37 -6.56 -2.16
N PHE A 7 -7.79 -6.03 -1.05
CA PHE A 7 -8.09 -4.62 -0.99
C PHE A 7 -7.72 -4.06 0.37
N LEU A 8 -7.60 -2.77 0.45
CA LEU A 8 -7.20 -2.09 1.67
C LEU A 8 -8.35 -2.13 2.67
N THR A 9 -8.11 -2.67 3.84
CA THR A 9 -9.15 -2.75 4.86
C THR A 9 -8.94 -1.73 5.97
N ASP A 10 -7.71 -1.29 6.18
CA ASP A 10 -7.45 -0.35 7.24
C ASP A 10 -6.10 0.30 7.05
N TRP A 11 -5.82 1.37 7.75
CA TRP A 11 -4.51 1.99 7.71
C TRP A 11 -4.28 2.69 9.03
N LYS A 12 -3.00 2.86 9.37
CA LYS A 12 -2.61 3.51 10.60
C LYS A 12 -1.46 4.44 10.36
N ILE A 13 -1.48 5.57 11.00
CA ILE A 13 -0.36 6.50 10.91
C ILE A 13 0.62 6.10 11.99
N ILE A 14 1.75 5.55 11.60
CA ILE A 14 2.73 5.05 12.54
C ILE A 14 3.85 6.04 12.81
N ASP A 15 3.92 7.09 11.98
CA ASP A 15 4.94 8.09 12.15
C ASP A 15 4.43 9.34 11.49
N GLU A 16 5.06 10.46 11.69
CA GLU A 16 4.63 11.68 11.04
C GLU A 16 4.70 11.56 9.54
N ASN A 17 5.56 10.72 9.03
CA ASN A 17 5.71 10.58 7.60
C ASN A 17 5.38 9.21 7.07
N LYS A 18 4.85 8.34 7.88
CA LYS A 18 4.62 6.97 7.45
C LYS A 18 3.25 6.46 7.81
N VAL A 19 2.67 5.73 6.91
CA VAL A 19 1.37 5.13 7.12
C VAL A 19 1.49 3.65 6.83
N ARG A 20 0.93 2.83 7.69
CA ARG A 20 0.91 1.39 7.48
C ARG A 20 -0.42 1.01 6.91
N LEU A 21 -0.41 0.30 5.80
CA LEU A 21 -1.63 -0.13 5.12
C LEU A 21 -1.87 -1.59 5.44
N ILE A 22 -3.09 -1.94 5.76
CA ILE A 22 -3.44 -3.30 6.10
C ILE A 22 -4.44 -3.79 5.07
N TYR A 23 -4.10 -4.87 4.39
CA TYR A 23 -4.92 -5.39 3.31
C TYR A 23 -5.71 -6.62 3.72
N SER A 24 -6.71 -6.95 2.94
CA SER A 24 -7.64 -8.03 3.29
C SER A 24 -6.96 -9.39 3.39
N ASN A 25 -5.84 -9.57 2.73
CA ASN A 25 -5.13 -10.84 2.79
C ASN A 25 -4.15 -10.90 3.98
N GLY A 26 -4.16 -9.90 4.84
CA GLY A 26 -3.27 -9.86 5.97
C GLY A 26 -1.95 -9.19 5.71
N LYS A 27 -1.71 -8.78 4.48
CA LYS A 27 -0.46 -8.14 4.13
C LYS A 27 -0.44 -6.71 4.64
N GLU A 28 0.71 -6.27 5.11
CA GLU A 28 0.87 -4.91 5.60
C GLU A 28 2.00 -4.23 4.86
N LEU A 29 1.77 -3.03 4.43
CA LEU A 29 2.78 -2.26 3.72
C LEU A 29 2.93 -0.92 4.38
N THR A 30 4.13 -0.37 4.32
CA THR A 30 4.38 0.96 4.88
C THR A 30 4.72 1.89 3.73
N VAL A 31 4.02 3.00 3.66
CA VAL A 31 4.25 3.97 2.59
C VAL A 31 4.41 5.34 3.20
N SER A 32 4.84 6.29 2.41
CA SER A 32 5.00 7.64 2.84
C SER A 32 3.63 8.28 3.06
N LYS A 33 3.48 9.02 4.13
CA LYS A 33 2.22 9.68 4.39
C LYS A 33 1.89 10.66 3.27
N LYS A 34 2.89 11.28 2.71
CA LYS A 34 2.70 12.23 1.63
C LYS A 34 2.12 11.53 0.42
N ASP A 35 2.65 10.37 0.09
CA ASP A 35 2.12 9.60 -1.04
C ASP A 35 0.71 9.12 -0.74
N PHE A 36 0.48 8.69 0.48
CA PHE A 36 -0.83 8.20 0.86
C PHE A 36 -1.88 9.30 0.72
N ASP A 37 -1.57 10.49 1.21
CA ASP A 37 -2.51 11.61 1.11
C ASP A 37 -2.76 12.00 -0.32
N ARG A 38 -1.72 11.99 -1.13
CA ARG A 38 -1.84 12.46 -2.49
C ARG A 38 -2.55 11.48 -3.40
N THR A 39 -2.34 10.20 -3.19
CA THR A 39 -2.92 9.20 -4.06
C THR A 39 -3.76 8.19 -3.29
N PHE A 40 -4.54 8.68 -2.36
CA PHE A 40 -5.37 7.81 -1.53
C PHE A 40 -6.23 6.87 -2.36
N ILE A 41 -6.84 7.39 -3.42
CA ILE A 41 -7.69 6.58 -4.27
C ILE A 41 -6.94 5.39 -4.85
N THR A 42 -5.70 5.61 -5.22
CA THR A 42 -4.89 4.54 -5.78
C THR A 42 -4.66 3.44 -4.74
N PHE A 43 -4.40 3.85 -3.50
CA PHE A 43 -4.14 2.87 -2.47
C PHE A 43 -5.38 2.03 -2.15
N VAL A 44 -6.55 2.63 -2.20
CA VAL A 44 -7.76 1.87 -1.89
C VAL A 44 -8.29 1.10 -3.08
N SER A 45 -7.93 1.47 -4.29
CA SER A 45 -8.44 0.77 -5.45
C SER A 45 -7.46 -0.20 -6.07
N SER A 46 -6.23 -0.26 -5.62
CA SER A 46 -5.26 -1.16 -6.20
C SER A 46 -4.90 -2.28 -5.24
N PRO A 47 -4.54 -3.44 -5.75
CA PRO A 47 -4.15 -4.54 -4.87
C PRO A 47 -2.78 -4.25 -4.25
N PRO A 48 -2.45 -4.94 -3.15
CA PRO A 48 -1.19 -4.66 -2.45
C PRO A 48 0.04 -4.93 -3.30
N GLU A 49 -0.02 -5.85 -4.24
CA GLU A 49 1.15 -6.11 -5.07
C GLU A 49 1.48 -4.93 -5.93
N VAL A 50 0.48 -4.22 -6.42
CA VAL A 50 0.72 -3.05 -7.25
C VAL A 50 1.31 -1.94 -6.40
N ILE A 51 0.76 -1.73 -5.22
CA ILE A 51 1.24 -0.69 -4.33
C ILE A 51 2.67 -0.99 -3.92
N GLU A 52 2.96 -2.22 -3.59
CA GLU A 52 4.28 -2.60 -3.19
C GLU A 52 5.28 -2.35 -4.30
N ARG A 53 4.91 -2.68 -5.52
CA ARG A 53 5.79 -2.50 -6.64
C ARG A 53 6.04 -1.03 -6.94
N GLU A 54 5.00 -0.23 -6.87
CA GLU A 54 5.15 1.16 -7.25
C GLU A 54 5.61 2.07 -6.16
N PHE A 55 5.36 1.73 -4.92
CA PHE A 55 5.69 2.62 -3.82
C PHE A 55 6.73 2.08 -2.87
N CYS A 56 6.78 0.79 -2.71
CA CYS A 56 7.73 0.22 -1.76
C CYS A 56 8.99 -0.28 -2.40
N ASN A 57 8.94 -0.60 -3.68
CA ASN A 57 10.12 -1.10 -4.37
C ASN A 57 10.84 -0.07 -5.19
N LYS A 58 10.36 1.13 -5.26
CA LYS A 58 10.96 2.06 -6.17
C LYS A 58 12.39 2.41 -5.81
N GLY A 59 12.75 2.23 -4.62
CA GLY A 59 14.12 2.53 -4.25
C GLY A 59 15.05 1.39 -4.50
N VAL A 60 14.52 0.27 -4.80
CA VAL A 60 15.32 -0.90 -5.00
C VAL A 60 15.71 -1.13 -6.39
N GLU A 61 15.50 -0.68 -7.14
CA GLU A 61 15.71 -0.90 -8.40
C GLU A 61 16.80 -1.33 -8.90
N THR A 62 17.07 -1.71 -9.13
CA THR A 62 17.90 -2.02 -9.47
C THR A 62 18.25 -2.43 -10.38
N LYS A 63 18.33 -2.49 -10.68
CA LYS A 63 18.61 -2.81 -11.41
C LYS A 63 18.89 -2.86 -11.73
#